data_a63c40007228056771fba92a43458fa4
#
_entry.id   a63c40007228056771fba92a43458fa4
#
_cell.length_a   1.000
_cell.length_b   1.000
_cell.length_c   1.000
_cell.angle_alpha   90.00
_cell.angle_beta   90.00
_cell.angle_gamma   90.00
#
_symmetry.space_group_name_H-M   'P 1'
#
loop_
_entity.id
_entity.type
_entity.pdbx_description
1 polymer ?
#
loop_
_entity_poly.entity_id
_entity_poly.type
_entity_poly.pdbx_seq_one_letter_code
_entity_poly.pdbx_strand_id
1 'polypeptide(L)'
;MKAKIVTTLLVQTILAVIVGFLVSITANIFIEGARFLLSLQTTTNSLSIRLINTEVSLLPIIAMLISAALIILVRNTLGVTKWSGPADSIYALHQPKIGVDVKLGLGSTLAAFISAGGGASVGQYGPLIHFGSTLSTMLSRIFGSHISKDVLIACGVAAAISAGFNAPIAGILFAHEALLRRFSIGAVAPISVAAIVASASNQYLGFSNLAFVVPVSDLELAAVVPFVILFAPVCSAAAIIYMLTLRRFQKFAASGKFSFNAMIFTTALVVGALGVFLPDVLGLGGPQINKMVNGEYQLQVLVVLFVAKIFVTAACVSFGFFGGVFGPALFVGAALGGILSGLLVEIGLPNDYGSIIIVATLAAVGSSVIGAPLTAVLIVVELTGSYQYGLMALLSVTLCSNLTYRFFGLSFFDRQLLDRGIDLTRGREHIYMTQLYMEELQLSDCLTFPRGVPATRILASMREAQTTESYVLNTDGSLHGKLDLHNLISNHDEFENNLDTTPISLDAQNSLTEALEIASDFVGESIPVLKEGLFLGAITEGDLFKKVLEIEESLRVDGPLK
;
A
#
# COMPACT_ATOMS: atom_id res chain seq x y z
N MET A 1 24.12 -23.75 -20.15
CA MET A 1 22.91 -23.65 -19.33
C MET A 1 23.19 -23.67 -17.83
N LYS A 2 23.80 -24.72 -17.26
CA LYS A 2 24.12 -24.84 -15.80
C LYS A 2 24.96 -23.66 -15.25
N ALA A 3 26.02 -23.23 -15.93
CA ALA A 3 26.85 -22.10 -15.48
C ALA A 3 26.06 -20.78 -15.40
N LYS A 4 25.18 -20.48 -16.36
CA LYS A 4 24.35 -19.27 -16.35
C LYS A 4 23.35 -19.28 -15.20
N ILE A 5 22.75 -20.43 -14.87
CA ILE A 5 21.85 -20.58 -13.73
C ILE A 5 22.59 -20.33 -12.41
N VAL A 6 23.78 -20.93 -12.23
CA VAL A 6 24.58 -20.71 -11.01
C VAL A 6 24.97 -19.24 -10.85
N THR A 7 25.40 -18.59 -11.92
CA THR A 7 25.75 -17.15 -11.89
C THR A 7 24.55 -16.30 -11.51
N THR A 8 23.36 -16.57 -12.07
CA THR A 8 22.13 -15.84 -11.75
C THR A 8 21.76 -16.01 -10.28
N LEU A 9 21.76 -17.24 -9.76
CA LEU A 9 21.46 -17.50 -8.34
C LEU A 9 22.46 -16.80 -7.40
N LEU A 10 23.73 -16.79 -7.75
CA LEU A 10 24.78 -16.15 -6.96
C LEU A 10 24.59 -14.63 -6.93
N VAL A 11 24.30 -14.00 -8.06
CA VAL A 11 24.02 -12.56 -8.14
C VAL A 11 22.75 -12.21 -7.36
N GLN A 12 21.69 -13.01 -7.48
CA GLN A 12 20.45 -12.82 -6.71
C GLN A 12 20.71 -12.87 -5.20
N THR A 13 21.48 -13.84 -4.74
CA THR A 13 21.84 -13.98 -3.33
C THR A 13 22.67 -12.77 -2.85
N ILE A 14 23.67 -12.34 -3.62
CA ILE A 14 24.49 -11.18 -3.27
C ILE A 14 23.63 -9.91 -3.18
N LEU A 15 22.74 -9.69 -4.14
CA LEU A 15 21.83 -8.53 -4.13
C LEU A 15 20.88 -8.57 -2.93
N ALA A 16 20.34 -9.74 -2.59
CA ALA A 16 19.50 -9.93 -1.42
C ALA A 16 20.26 -9.61 -0.11
N VAL A 17 21.52 -10.05 0.02
CA VAL A 17 22.41 -9.71 1.15
C VAL A 17 22.64 -8.20 1.24
N ILE A 18 22.97 -7.55 0.12
CA ILE A 18 23.19 -6.09 0.08
C ILE A 18 21.93 -5.33 0.50
N VAL A 19 20.78 -5.70 -0.06
CA VAL A 19 19.48 -5.09 0.28
C VAL A 19 19.17 -5.29 1.76
N GLY A 20 19.27 -6.53 2.27
CA GLY A 20 19.02 -6.85 3.67
C GLY A 20 19.87 -6.02 4.63
N PHE A 21 21.18 -5.93 4.36
CA PHE A 21 22.11 -5.17 5.19
C PHE A 21 21.85 -3.65 5.16
N LEU A 22 21.68 -3.06 3.96
CA LEU A 22 21.47 -1.61 3.84
C LEU A 22 20.12 -1.17 4.42
N VAL A 23 19.05 -1.97 4.20
CA VAL A 23 17.74 -1.68 4.78
C VAL A 23 17.79 -1.79 6.31
N SER A 24 18.49 -2.79 6.86
CA SER A 24 18.68 -2.93 8.31
C SER A 24 19.34 -1.70 8.93
N ILE A 25 20.48 -1.25 8.37
CA ILE A 25 21.16 -0.04 8.87
C ILE A 25 20.23 1.16 8.86
N THR A 26 19.55 1.40 7.74
CA THR A 26 18.67 2.57 7.60
C THR A 26 17.47 2.49 8.54
N ALA A 27 16.89 1.29 8.71
CA ALA A 27 15.78 1.08 9.63
C ALA A 27 16.19 1.40 11.08
N ASN A 28 17.37 0.95 11.49
CA ASN A 28 17.86 1.23 12.84
C ASN A 28 18.21 2.71 13.05
N ILE A 29 18.87 3.36 12.09
CA ILE A 29 19.12 4.81 12.13
C ILE A 29 17.79 5.56 12.25
N PHE A 30 16.77 5.16 11.51
CA PHE A 30 15.45 5.76 11.58
C PHE A 30 14.80 5.57 12.96
N ILE A 31 14.77 4.34 13.47
CA ILE A 31 14.08 4.01 14.72
C ILE A 31 14.80 4.64 15.92
N GLU A 32 16.11 4.40 16.06
CA GLU A 32 16.86 4.90 17.18
C GLU A 32 17.06 6.42 17.11
N GLY A 33 17.25 6.97 15.91
CA GLY A 33 17.33 8.42 15.72
C GLY A 33 16.01 9.12 16.09
N ALA A 34 14.85 8.58 15.67
CA ALA A 34 13.56 9.13 16.05
C ALA A 34 13.30 9.02 17.56
N ARG A 35 13.67 7.88 18.19
CA ARG A 35 13.59 7.69 19.64
C ARG A 35 14.49 8.67 20.41
N PHE A 36 15.73 8.84 19.95
CA PHE A 36 16.67 9.80 20.53
C PHE A 36 16.13 11.22 20.49
N LEU A 37 15.64 11.68 19.32
CA LEU A 37 15.06 13.02 19.17
C LEU A 37 13.83 13.21 20.08
N LEU A 38 12.99 12.19 20.22
CA LEU A 38 11.83 12.23 21.11
C LEU A 38 12.24 12.25 22.59
N SER A 39 13.29 11.50 22.97
CA SER A 39 13.78 11.49 24.35
C SER A 39 14.32 12.86 24.80
N LEU A 40 14.90 13.63 23.90
CA LEU A 40 15.33 15.00 24.20
C LEU A 40 14.17 15.91 24.64
N GLN A 41 12.95 15.64 24.15
CA GLN A 41 11.76 16.42 24.51
C GLN A 41 11.23 16.10 25.91
N THR A 42 11.52 14.90 26.43
CA THR A 42 11.02 14.43 27.72
C THR A 42 12.05 14.57 28.85
N THR A 43 13.35 14.58 28.53
CA THR A 43 14.44 14.61 29.55
C THR A 43 14.98 15.99 29.81
N THR A 44 14.75 16.97 28.94
CA THR A 44 15.33 18.31 29.06
C THR A 44 14.35 19.28 29.69
N ASN A 45 14.58 19.68 30.94
CA ASN A 45 13.77 20.67 31.68
C ASN A 45 14.08 22.15 31.34
N SER A 46 14.80 22.41 30.23
CA SER A 46 15.34 23.73 29.89
C SER A 46 14.30 24.78 29.48
N LEU A 47 13.07 24.38 29.15
CA LEU A 47 11.96 25.24 28.72
C LEU A 47 10.66 24.88 29.44
N SER A 48 10.72 24.72 30.78
CA SER A 48 9.54 24.49 31.59
C SER A 48 8.90 25.82 32.03
N ILE A 49 7.57 25.89 31.91
CA ILE A 49 6.75 26.96 32.49
C ILE A 49 5.99 26.38 33.67
N ARG A 50 5.95 27.11 34.77
CA ARG A 50 5.19 26.73 35.96
C ARG A 50 3.72 27.11 35.74
N LEU A 51 2.87 26.13 35.48
CA LEU A 51 1.43 26.31 35.40
C LEU A 51 0.79 25.82 36.71
N ILE A 52 0.29 26.75 37.48
CA ILE A 52 -0.39 26.55 38.80
C ILE A 52 0.48 25.78 39.78
N ASN A 53 0.64 24.47 39.72
CA ASN A 53 1.46 23.65 40.63
C ASN A 53 2.32 22.58 39.90
N THR A 54 2.36 22.59 38.57
CA THR A 54 3.12 21.63 37.78
C THR A 54 4.08 22.34 36.83
N GLU A 55 5.31 21.84 36.73
CA GLU A 55 6.27 22.28 35.73
C GLU A 55 5.96 21.54 34.40
N VAL A 56 5.66 22.31 33.39
CA VAL A 56 5.21 21.79 32.08
C VAL A 56 6.24 22.18 31.04
N SER A 57 6.80 21.19 30.32
CA SER A 57 7.76 21.42 29.25
C SER A 57 7.06 21.86 27.96
N LEU A 58 7.49 22.96 27.34
CA LEU A 58 7.01 23.41 26.04
C LEU A 58 7.74 22.74 24.86
N LEU A 59 8.74 21.91 25.12
CA LEU A 59 9.54 21.24 24.08
C LEU A 59 8.73 20.47 23.06
N PRO A 60 7.64 19.72 23.40
CA PRO A 60 6.82 19.05 22.40
C PRO A 60 6.20 20.01 21.36
N ILE A 61 5.75 21.18 21.78
CA ILE A 61 5.20 22.19 20.86
C ILE A 61 6.28 22.70 19.91
N ILE A 62 7.45 23.07 20.47
CA ILE A 62 8.57 23.61 19.69
C ILE A 62 9.09 22.56 18.70
N ALA A 63 9.28 21.32 19.14
CA ALA A 63 9.74 20.22 18.30
C ALA A 63 8.78 19.94 17.15
N MET A 64 7.47 19.94 17.41
CA MET A 64 6.45 19.77 16.38
C MET A 64 6.44 20.93 15.36
N LEU A 65 6.59 22.18 15.82
CA LEU A 65 6.67 23.35 14.93
C LEU A 65 7.94 23.33 14.07
N ILE A 66 9.09 22.98 14.63
CA ILE A 66 10.35 22.82 13.89
C ILE A 66 10.18 21.70 12.85
N SER A 67 9.59 20.57 13.22
CA SER A 67 9.36 19.47 12.31
C SER A 67 8.41 19.87 11.17
N ALA A 68 7.36 20.63 11.44
CA ALA A 68 6.47 21.17 10.42
C ALA A 68 7.23 22.06 9.42
N ALA A 69 8.10 22.96 9.91
CA ALA A 69 8.93 23.81 9.05
C ALA A 69 9.91 23.00 8.19
N LEU A 70 10.57 21.99 8.78
CA LEU A 70 11.50 21.12 8.06
C LEU A 70 10.77 20.27 6.98
N ILE A 71 9.58 19.77 7.26
CA ILE A 71 8.77 19.02 6.29
C ILE A 71 8.38 19.93 5.11
N ILE A 72 7.97 21.18 5.37
CA ILE A 72 7.68 22.17 4.31
C ILE A 72 8.94 22.43 3.48
N LEU A 73 10.10 22.57 4.12
CA LEU A 73 11.37 22.78 3.42
C LEU A 73 11.68 21.58 2.50
N VAL A 74 11.62 20.34 3.01
CA VAL A 74 11.84 19.12 2.23
C VAL A 74 10.85 19.03 1.06
N ARG A 75 9.57 19.33 1.32
CA ARG A 75 8.53 19.32 0.29
C ARG A 75 8.83 20.31 -0.84
N ASN A 76 9.21 21.53 -0.49
CA ASN A 76 9.48 22.60 -1.46
C ASN A 76 10.77 22.32 -2.25
N THR A 77 11.86 21.87 -1.61
CA THR A 77 13.13 21.56 -2.26
C THR A 77 13.03 20.37 -3.20
N LEU A 78 12.21 19.38 -2.86
CA LEU A 78 11.97 18.23 -3.73
C LEU A 78 10.88 18.47 -4.78
N GLY A 79 10.10 19.54 -4.67
CA GLY A 79 8.96 19.82 -5.55
C GLY A 79 7.83 18.79 -5.43
N VAL A 80 7.64 18.21 -4.24
CA VAL A 80 6.70 17.09 -3.99
C VAL A 80 5.37 17.64 -3.51
N THR A 81 4.29 17.21 -4.14
CA THR A 81 2.92 17.56 -3.72
C THR A 81 2.31 16.57 -2.74
N LYS A 82 2.71 15.29 -2.82
CA LYS A 82 2.17 14.19 -2.01
C LYS A 82 3.29 13.21 -1.66
N TRP A 83 3.30 12.74 -0.42
CA TRP A 83 4.22 11.70 0.04
C TRP A 83 3.79 10.32 -0.43
N SER A 84 4.75 9.42 -0.69
CA SER A 84 4.52 8.04 -1.07
C SER A 84 4.74 7.07 0.09
N GLY A 85 3.91 6.04 0.16
CA GLY A 85 3.91 5.07 1.25
C GLY A 85 3.74 3.62 0.81
N PRO A 86 3.34 2.71 1.72
CA PRO A 86 3.21 1.28 1.41
C PRO A 86 2.24 0.97 0.27
N ALA A 87 1.11 1.69 0.16
CA ALA A 87 0.16 1.52 -0.93
C ALA A 87 0.83 1.78 -2.30
N ASP A 88 1.72 2.79 -2.38
CA ASP A 88 2.47 3.07 -3.61
C ASP A 88 3.49 1.97 -3.92
N SER A 89 4.09 1.34 -2.89
CA SER A 89 4.99 0.19 -3.06
C SER A 89 4.25 -1.05 -3.55
N ILE A 90 3.05 -1.30 -3.03
CA ILE A 90 2.18 -2.39 -3.50
C ILE A 90 1.79 -2.14 -4.96
N TYR A 91 1.32 -0.95 -5.27
CA TYR A 91 0.94 -0.58 -6.64
C TYR A 91 2.12 -0.68 -7.63
N ALA A 92 3.32 -0.23 -7.23
CA ALA A 92 4.51 -0.26 -8.06
C ALA A 92 4.89 -1.66 -8.57
N LEU A 93 4.46 -2.72 -7.89
CA LEU A 93 4.68 -4.11 -8.31
C LEU A 93 3.63 -4.66 -9.26
N HIS A 94 2.46 -4.02 -9.30
CA HIS A 94 1.32 -4.49 -10.07
C HIS A 94 1.12 -3.71 -11.38
N GLN A 95 1.96 -2.69 -11.64
CA GLN A 95 1.92 -1.90 -12.87
C GLN A 95 2.93 -2.40 -13.92
N PRO A 96 2.74 -2.12 -15.23
CA PRO A 96 3.62 -2.55 -16.30
C PRO A 96 5.08 -2.12 -16.13
N LYS A 97 5.31 -0.90 -15.64
CA LYS A 97 6.64 -0.38 -15.32
C LYS A 97 6.92 -0.54 -13.83
N ILE A 98 7.38 -1.72 -13.43
CA ILE A 98 7.71 -2.04 -12.03
C ILE A 98 8.79 -1.09 -11.49
N GLY A 99 8.49 -0.46 -10.35
CA GLY A 99 9.41 0.39 -9.62
C GLY A 99 8.73 1.61 -9.00
N VAL A 100 9.43 2.20 -8.01
CA VAL A 100 8.99 3.42 -7.32
C VAL A 100 9.84 4.62 -7.74
N ASP A 101 9.30 5.83 -7.58
CA ASP A 101 10.08 7.05 -7.76
C ASP A 101 11.09 7.19 -6.62
N VAL A 102 12.38 7.11 -6.97
CA VAL A 102 13.49 7.14 -5.99
C VAL A 102 13.57 8.46 -5.25
N LYS A 103 13.39 9.59 -5.96
CA LYS A 103 13.45 10.93 -5.36
C LYS A 103 12.32 11.11 -4.34
N LEU A 104 11.12 10.73 -4.74
CA LEU A 104 9.94 10.81 -3.90
C LEU A 104 10.03 9.83 -2.71
N GLY A 105 10.55 8.62 -2.94
CA GLY A 105 10.71 7.61 -1.90
C GLY A 105 11.69 8.03 -0.79
N LEU A 106 12.87 8.56 -1.16
CA LEU A 106 13.84 9.08 -0.20
C LEU A 106 13.29 10.30 0.54
N GLY A 107 12.63 11.22 -0.18
CA GLY A 107 11.98 12.39 0.41
C GLY A 107 10.89 12.02 1.42
N SER A 108 10.06 11.02 1.08
CA SER A 108 9.00 10.51 1.98
C SER A 108 9.59 9.88 3.24
N THR A 109 10.68 9.11 3.10
CA THR A 109 11.37 8.51 4.26
C THR A 109 11.96 9.58 5.18
N LEU A 110 12.58 10.62 4.60
CA LEU A 110 13.11 11.75 5.37
C LEU A 110 11.99 12.53 6.07
N ALA A 111 10.88 12.80 5.38
CA ALA A 111 9.72 13.47 5.96
C ALA A 111 9.12 12.66 7.13
N ALA A 112 9.09 11.33 7.00
CA ALA A 112 8.63 10.44 8.07
C ALA A 112 9.58 10.45 9.28
N PHE A 113 10.89 10.46 9.06
CA PHE A 113 11.89 10.57 10.12
C PHE A 113 11.75 11.88 10.90
N ILE A 114 11.63 13.02 10.18
CA ILE A 114 11.39 14.32 10.78
C ILE A 114 10.08 14.34 11.57
N SER A 115 9.00 13.75 11.02
CA SER A 115 7.71 13.65 11.71
C SER A 115 7.82 12.87 13.01
N ALA A 116 8.40 11.67 12.96
CA ALA A 116 8.53 10.79 14.12
C ALA A 116 9.44 11.40 15.20
N GLY A 117 10.59 11.95 14.80
CA GLY A 117 11.55 12.61 15.70
C GLY A 117 10.99 13.88 16.34
N GLY A 118 10.10 14.59 15.64
CA GLY A 118 9.40 15.76 16.18
C GLY A 118 8.26 15.46 17.13
N GLY A 119 7.86 14.21 17.27
CA GLY A 119 6.79 13.79 18.16
C GLY A 119 5.44 13.56 17.49
N ALA A 120 5.33 13.69 16.16
CA ALA A 120 4.10 13.35 15.47
C ALA A 120 3.71 11.88 15.74
N SER A 121 2.43 11.65 16.00
CA SER A 121 1.89 10.31 16.23
C SER A 121 1.79 9.55 14.90
N VAL A 122 2.89 8.90 14.52
CA VAL A 122 3.04 8.16 13.26
C VAL A 122 3.83 6.87 13.48
N GLY A 123 3.68 5.91 12.56
CA GLY A 123 4.40 4.63 12.63
C GLY A 123 5.63 4.61 11.73
N GLN A 124 6.60 3.79 12.10
CA GLN A 124 7.88 3.59 11.40
C GLN A 124 7.78 2.62 10.22
N TYR A 125 6.94 1.59 10.32
CA TYR A 125 6.94 0.46 9.38
C TYR A 125 6.55 0.84 7.96
N GLY A 126 5.55 1.71 7.80
CA GLY A 126 5.15 2.18 6.47
C GLY A 126 6.27 2.86 5.69
N PRO A 127 6.92 3.89 6.24
CA PRO A 127 8.08 4.52 5.63
C PRO A 127 9.25 3.57 5.35
N LEU A 128 9.53 2.63 6.25
CA LEU A 128 10.60 1.65 6.07
C LEU A 128 10.31 0.66 4.94
N ILE A 129 9.06 0.19 4.81
CA ILE A 129 8.60 -0.62 3.67
C ILE A 129 8.83 0.14 2.37
N HIS A 130 8.42 1.40 2.32
CA HIS A 130 8.58 2.22 1.12
C HIS A 130 10.05 2.53 0.83
N PHE A 131 10.87 2.75 1.85
CA PHE A 131 12.31 2.89 1.70
C PHE A 131 12.96 1.62 1.14
N GLY A 132 12.62 0.43 1.67
CA GLY A 132 13.10 -0.86 1.16
C GLY A 132 12.76 -1.05 -0.33
N SER A 133 11.53 -0.69 -0.73
CA SER A 133 11.10 -0.67 -2.13
C SER A 133 11.90 0.32 -2.98
N THR A 134 12.19 1.49 -2.45
CA THR A 134 12.95 2.56 -3.12
C THR A 134 14.40 2.15 -3.34
N LEU A 135 15.06 1.64 -2.32
CA LEU A 135 16.44 1.14 -2.38
C LEU A 135 16.56 -0.01 -3.38
N SER A 136 15.63 -0.97 -3.33
CA SER A 136 15.59 -2.09 -4.27
C SER A 136 15.39 -1.63 -5.71
N THR A 137 14.53 -0.64 -5.94
CA THR A 137 14.34 -0.02 -7.27
C THR A 137 15.63 0.65 -7.75
N MET A 138 16.34 1.34 -6.87
CA MET A 138 17.62 1.97 -7.19
C MET A 138 18.68 0.94 -7.57
N LEU A 139 18.82 -0.14 -6.80
CA LEU A 139 19.75 -1.22 -7.08
C LEU A 139 19.40 -1.98 -8.37
N SER A 140 18.11 -2.16 -8.67
CA SER A 140 17.68 -2.79 -9.93
C SER A 140 18.10 -2.02 -11.18
N ARG A 141 18.22 -0.69 -11.08
CA ARG A 141 18.71 0.16 -12.18
C ARG A 141 20.22 0.00 -12.43
N ILE A 142 20.97 -0.33 -11.37
CA ILE A 142 22.45 -0.48 -11.43
C ILE A 142 22.83 -1.88 -11.91
N PHE A 143 22.18 -2.92 -11.39
CA PHE A 143 22.58 -4.32 -11.59
C PHE A 143 21.78 -5.06 -12.68
N GLY A 144 20.83 -4.40 -13.34
CA GLY A 144 20.16 -4.92 -14.55
C GLY A 144 19.32 -6.18 -14.34
N SER A 145 19.34 -7.09 -15.32
CA SER A 145 18.38 -8.16 -15.52
C SER A 145 18.65 -9.49 -14.79
N HIS A 146 19.50 -9.52 -13.77
CA HIS A 146 19.85 -10.77 -13.06
C HIS A 146 18.81 -11.24 -12.04
N ILE A 147 17.94 -10.33 -11.59
CA ILE A 147 16.82 -10.62 -10.70
C ILE A 147 15.60 -9.85 -11.19
N SER A 148 14.43 -10.45 -11.12
CA SER A 148 13.19 -9.74 -11.45
C SER A 148 12.96 -8.59 -10.46
N LYS A 149 12.49 -7.45 -10.97
CA LYS A 149 12.34 -6.23 -10.16
C LYS A 149 11.36 -6.39 -9.01
N ASP A 150 10.29 -7.17 -9.22
CA ASP A 150 9.28 -7.47 -8.21
C ASP A 150 9.89 -8.27 -7.04
N VAL A 151 10.74 -9.28 -7.32
CA VAL A 151 11.41 -10.05 -6.28
C VAL A 151 12.42 -9.19 -5.52
N LEU A 152 13.17 -8.32 -6.20
CA LEU A 152 14.12 -7.44 -5.52
C LEU A 152 13.43 -6.43 -4.61
N ILE A 153 12.30 -5.85 -5.04
CA ILE A 153 11.48 -4.97 -4.21
C ILE A 153 10.92 -5.74 -3.01
N ALA A 154 10.47 -6.98 -3.23
CA ALA A 154 10.01 -7.85 -2.15
C ALA A 154 11.11 -8.16 -1.12
N CYS A 155 12.38 -8.33 -1.56
CA CYS A 155 13.53 -8.44 -0.66
C CYS A 155 13.68 -7.20 0.24
N GLY A 156 13.56 -5.99 -0.33
CA GLY A 156 13.66 -4.75 0.44
C GLY A 156 12.54 -4.58 1.46
N VAL A 157 11.33 -4.96 1.09
CA VAL A 157 10.17 -4.92 1.99
C VAL A 157 10.27 -5.94 3.11
N ALA A 158 10.67 -7.18 2.78
CA ALA A 158 10.90 -8.22 3.79
C ALA A 158 11.99 -7.81 4.78
N ALA A 159 13.10 -7.24 4.28
CA ALA A 159 14.17 -6.72 5.11
C ALA A 159 13.70 -5.57 6.02
N ALA A 160 12.82 -4.68 5.53
CA ALA A 160 12.28 -3.57 6.32
C ALA A 160 11.41 -4.05 7.49
N ILE A 161 10.53 -5.01 7.26
CA ILE A 161 9.72 -5.63 8.31
C ILE A 161 10.60 -6.41 9.28
N SER A 162 11.54 -7.20 8.75
CA SER A 162 12.49 -7.98 9.54
C SER A 162 13.33 -7.08 10.47
N ALA A 163 13.89 -5.99 9.94
CA ALA A 163 14.66 -5.04 10.73
C ALA A 163 13.81 -4.30 11.77
N GLY A 164 12.60 -3.89 11.37
CA GLY A 164 11.72 -3.09 12.22
C GLY A 164 11.12 -3.83 13.41
N PHE A 165 10.84 -5.14 13.24
CA PHE A 165 10.26 -6.00 14.29
C PHE A 165 11.27 -7.01 14.87
N ASN A 166 12.44 -7.15 14.25
CA ASN A 166 13.36 -8.28 14.48
C ASN A 166 12.69 -9.65 14.24
N ALA A 167 11.83 -9.70 13.21
CA ALA A 167 10.95 -10.82 12.88
C ALA A 167 11.14 -11.24 11.41
N PRO A 168 12.18 -12.04 11.08
CA PRO A 168 12.50 -12.39 9.69
C PRO A 168 11.44 -13.25 9.00
N ILE A 169 10.82 -14.20 9.69
CA ILE A 169 9.78 -15.05 9.08
C ILE A 169 8.53 -14.22 8.75
N ALA A 170 8.14 -13.33 9.64
CA ALA A 170 7.06 -12.40 9.38
C ALA A 170 7.37 -11.44 8.22
N GLY A 171 8.62 -10.99 8.10
CA GLY A 171 9.07 -10.19 6.96
C GLY A 171 8.94 -10.92 5.62
N ILE A 172 9.35 -12.19 5.57
CA ILE A 172 9.20 -13.05 4.39
C ILE A 172 7.72 -13.19 4.03
N LEU A 173 6.88 -13.49 5.02
CA LEU A 173 5.46 -13.69 4.77
C LEU A 173 4.77 -12.40 4.34
N PHE A 174 5.10 -11.25 4.94
CA PHE A 174 4.56 -9.95 4.53
C PHE A 174 4.84 -9.63 3.07
N ALA A 175 6.05 -9.94 2.58
CA ALA A 175 6.39 -9.74 1.18
C ALA A 175 5.51 -10.59 0.24
N HIS A 176 5.13 -11.80 0.63
CA HIS A 176 4.24 -12.65 -0.16
C HIS A 176 2.76 -12.30 0.03
N GLU A 177 2.31 -12.06 1.26
CA GLU A 177 0.91 -11.86 1.62
C GLU A 177 0.39 -10.48 1.21
N ALA A 178 1.09 -9.42 1.59
CA ALA A 178 0.63 -8.04 1.39
C ALA A 178 1.14 -7.40 0.10
N LEU A 179 2.37 -7.74 -0.31
CA LEU A 179 3.05 -7.05 -1.39
C LEU A 179 2.91 -7.77 -2.73
N LEU A 180 3.45 -9.00 -2.84
CA LEU A 180 3.39 -9.80 -4.08
C LEU A 180 2.00 -10.39 -4.33
N ARG A 181 1.24 -10.66 -3.26
CA ARG A 181 -0.09 -11.34 -3.27
C ARG A 181 -0.07 -12.68 -3.99
N ARG A 182 1.09 -13.30 -4.06
CA ARG A 182 1.30 -14.63 -4.62
C ARG A 182 2.45 -15.32 -3.89
N PHE A 183 2.36 -16.64 -3.76
CA PHE A 183 3.48 -17.46 -3.30
C PHE A 183 4.29 -17.91 -4.51
N SER A 184 5.53 -17.51 -4.59
CA SER A 184 6.45 -17.91 -5.67
C SER A 184 7.66 -18.60 -5.06
N ILE A 185 7.86 -19.88 -5.39
CA ILE A 185 9.00 -20.66 -4.88
C ILE A 185 10.33 -20.02 -5.26
N GLY A 186 10.44 -19.47 -6.47
CA GLY A 186 11.66 -18.79 -6.92
C GLY A 186 11.96 -17.49 -6.18
N ALA A 187 10.94 -16.82 -5.62
CA ALA A 187 11.09 -15.60 -4.84
C ALA A 187 11.41 -15.86 -3.36
N VAL A 188 11.00 -16.99 -2.81
CA VAL A 188 11.17 -17.31 -1.37
C VAL A 188 12.64 -17.26 -0.97
N ALA A 189 13.57 -17.85 -1.75
CA ALA A 189 14.97 -17.92 -1.37
C ALA A 189 15.63 -16.53 -1.25
N PRO A 190 15.62 -15.64 -2.27
CA PRO A 190 16.22 -14.31 -2.13
C PRO A 190 15.51 -13.44 -1.08
N ILE A 191 14.19 -13.52 -0.94
CA ILE A 191 13.42 -12.79 0.10
C ILE A 191 13.86 -13.26 1.49
N SER A 192 14.01 -14.59 1.69
CA SER A 192 14.47 -15.15 2.97
C SER A 192 15.88 -14.69 3.31
N VAL A 193 16.79 -14.71 2.33
CA VAL A 193 18.17 -14.22 2.54
C VAL A 193 18.14 -12.74 2.98
N ALA A 194 17.38 -11.88 2.30
CA ALA A 194 17.31 -10.47 2.66
C ALA A 194 16.74 -10.24 4.07
N ALA A 195 15.66 -10.95 4.42
CA ALA A 195 15.02 -10.84 5.73
C ALA A 195 15.94 -11.36 6.87
N ILE A 196 16.58 -12.52 6.68
CA ILE A 196 17.48 -13.09 7.68
C ILE A 196 18.74 -12.22 7.85
N VAL A 197 19.33 -11.74 6.76
CA VAL A 197 20.47 -10.82 6.82
C VAL A 197 20.09 -9.53 7.54
N ALA A 198 18.91 -9.00 7.33
CA ALA A 198 18.45 -7.80 8.04
C ALA A 198 18.34 -8.04 9.55
N SER A 199 17.75 -9.15 10.00
CA SER A 199 17.67 -9.50 11.43
C SER A 199 19.05 -9.79 12.03
N ALA A 200 19.88 -10.56 11.32
CA ALA A 200 21.25 -10.86 11.78
C ALA A 200 22.11 -9.60 11.91
N SER A 201 21.95 -8.66 10.97
CA SER A 201 22.63 -7.35 11.03
C SER A 201 22.19 -6.54 12.24
N ASN A 202 20.89 -6.55 12.60
CA ASN A 202 20.39 -5.92 13.80
C ASN A 202 21.09 -6.46 15.05
N GLN A 203 21.17 -7.79 15.17
CA GLN A 203 21.81 -8.44 16.32
C GLN A 203 23.30 -8.12 16.38
N TYR A 204 24.01 -8.20 15.25
CA TYR A 204 25.45 -7.93 15.19
C TYR A 204 25.80 -6.48 15.53
N LEU A 205 24.98 -5.53 15.11
CA LEU A 205 25.17 -4.10 15.37
C LEU A 205 24.65 -3.65 16.75
N GLY A 206 24.10 -4.56 17.55
CA GLY A 206 23.59 -4.27 18.88
C GLY A 206 22.21 -3.58 18.89
N PHE A 207 21.50 -3.57 17.77
CA PHE A 207 20.16 -3.00 17.63
C PHE A 207 19.04 -4.03 17.95
N SER A 208 19.34 -5.08 18.67
CA SER A 208 18.43 -6.20 18.95
C SER A 208 17.35 -5.86 20.00
N ASN A 209 16.85 -4.64 19.99
CA ASN A 209 15.73 -4.27 20.81
C ASN A 209 14.47 -4.97 20.27
N LEU A 210 14.01 -6.00 20.99
CA LEU A 210 12.68 -6.57 20.79
C LEU A 210 11.68 -5.41 20.80
N ALA A 211 10.83 -5.34 19.77
CA ALA A 211 9.82 -4.28 19.70
C ALA A 211 8.91 -4.33 20.93
N PHE A 212 8.67 -5.54 21.48
CA PHE A 212 7.88 -5.77 22.68
C PHE A 212 8.51 -6.88 23.54
N VAL A 213 8.63 -6.65 24.84
CA VAL A 213 9.00 -7.68 25.82
C VAL A 213 7.71 -8.15 26.50
N VAL A 214 7.39 -9.41 26.32
CA VAL A 214 6.15 -10.00 26.83
C VAL A 214 6.49 -10.98 27.96
N PRO A 215 5.81 -10.90 29.12
CA PRO A 215 5.92 -11.92 30.15
C PRO A 215 5.38 -13.25 29.62
N VAL A 216 6.24 -14.25 29.53
CA VAL A 216 5.83 -15.60 29.12
C VAL A 216 5.41 -16.34 30.40
N SER A 217 4.13 -16.66 30.51
CA SER A 217 3.58 -17.47 31.60
C SER A 217 2.96 -18.75 31.01
N ASP A 218 3.02 -19.85 31.74
CA ASP A 218 2.32 -21.08 31.40
C ASP A 218 0.81 -20.88 31.65
N LEU A 219 0.09 -20.44 30.62
CA LEU A 219 -1.33 -20.13 30.68
C LEU A 219 -2.15 -21.28 30.11
N GLU A 220 -3.25 -21.61 30.77
CA GLU A 220 -4.26 -22.51 30.23
C GLU A 220 -5.01 -21.80 29.07
N LEU A 221 -4.70 -22.19 27.85
CA LEU A 221 -5.33 -21.63 26.64
C LEU A 221 -6.86 -21.71 26.69
N ALA A 222 -7.41 -22.80 27.25
CA ALA A 222 -8.85 -23.01 27.36
C ALA A 222 -9.55 -21.88 28.13
N ALA A 223 -8.88 -21.28 29.12
CA ALA A 223 -9.43 -20.19 29.92
C ALA A 223 -9.45 -18.86 29.16
N VAL A 224 -8.52 -18.64 28.21
CA VAL A 224 -8.38 -17.38 27.45
C VAL A 224 -9.26 -17.36 26.20
N VAL A 225 -9.45 -18.50 25.53
CA VAL A 225 -10.21 -18.64 24.27
C VAL A 225 -11.58 -17.97 24.29
N PRO A 226 -12.44 -18.13 25.32
CA PRO A 226 -13.75 -17.48 25.34
C PRO A 226 -13.67 -15.95 25.29
N PHE A 227 -12.68 -15.34 25.97
CA PHE A 227 -12.49 -13.91 25.99
C PHE A 227 -11.98 -13.39 24.66
N VAL A 228 -11.05 -14.08 24.01
CA VAL A 228 -10.55 -13.72 22.68
C VAL A 228 -11.69 -13.73 21.65
N ILE A 229 -12.58 -14.73 21.71
CA ILE A 229 -13.77 -14.79 20.84
C ILE A 229 -14.73 -13.63 21.14
N LEU A 230 -15.01 -13.38 22.42
CA LEU A 230 -15.90 -12.31 22.84
C LEU A 230 -15.39 -10.92 22.43
N PHE A 231 -14.07 -10.70 22.46
CA PHE A 231 -13.45 -9.42 22.18
C PHE A 231 -13.19 -9.18 20.69
N ALA A 232 -13.22 -10.19 19.84
CA ALA A 232 -12.99 -10.04 18.40
C ALA A 232 -13.91 -9.01 17.72
N PRO A 233 -15.24 -8.93 18.00
CA PRO A 233 -16.10 -7.89 17.46
C PRO A 233 -15.70 -6.48 17.93
N VAL A 234 -15.24 -6.34 19.17
CA VAL A 234 -14.79 -5.05 19.73
C VAL A 234 -13.50 -4.61 19.05
N CYS A 235 -12.56 -5.52 18.81
CA CYS A 235 -11.34 -5.28 18.04
C CYS A 235 -11.66 -4.84 16.60
N SER A 236 -12.62 -5.51 15.95
CA SER A 236 -13.08 -5.14 14.62
C SER A 236 -13.69 -3.73 14.59
N ALA A 237 -14.55 -3.41 15.56
CA ALA A 237 -15.12 -2.07 15.69
C ALA A 237 -14.04 -0.99 15.87
N ALA A 238 -13.04 -1.24 16.71
CA ALA A 238 -11.91 -0.32 16.93
C ALA A 238 -11.08 -0.13 15.65
N ALA A 239 -10.77 -1.21 14.92
CA ALA A 239 -10.07 -1.13 13.64
C ALA A 239 -10.85 -0.32 12.60
N ILE A 240 -12.16 -0.55 12.50
CA ILE A 240 -13.06 0.18 11.60
C ILE A 240 -13.12 1.66 11.97
N ILE A 241 -13.31 2.00 13.25
CA ILE A 241 -13.33 3.39 13.74
C ILE A 241 -12.01 4.09 13.40
N TYR A 242 -10.88 3.42 13.65
CA TYR A 242 -9.56 3.95 13.32
C TYR A 242 -9.42 4.24 11.81
N MET A 243 -9.75 3.29 10.95
CA MET A 243 -9.65 3.45 9.50
C MET A 243 -10.65 4.51 8.96
N LEU A 244 -11.87 4.55 9.48
CA LEU A 244 -12.86 5.57 9.11
C LEU A 244 -12.41 6.96 9.52
N THR A 245 -11.81 7.11 10.71
CA THR A 245 -11.29 8.40 11.18
C THR A 245 -10.15 8.87 10.28
N LEU A 246 -9.19 8.02 9.95
CA LEU A 246 -8.12 8.33 9.00
C LEU A 246 -8.69 8.80 7.65
N ARG A 247 -9.66 8.07 7.08
CA ARG A 247 -10.28 8.43 5.78
C ARG A 247 -11.05 9.75 5.85
N ARG A 248 -11.78 10.02 6.92
CA ARG A 248 -12.51 11.29 7.08
C ARG A 248 -11.56 12.47 7.13
N PHE A 249 -10.45 12.35 7.88
CA PHE A 249 -9.44 13.39 7.96
C PHE A 249 -8.71 13.59 6.63
N GLN A 250 -8.38 12.51 5.92
CA GLN A 250 -7.79 12.59 4.57
C GLN A 250 -8.72 13.28 3.56
N LYS A 251 -10.02 12.93 3.57
CA LYS A 251 -11.03 13.61 2.72
C LYS A 251 -11.18 15.09 3.08
N PHE A 252 -11.15 15.42 4.36
CA PHE A 252 -11.18 16.81 4.81
C PHE A 252 -9.92 17.57 4.32
N ALA A 253 -8.74 17.01 4.45
CA ALA A 253 -7.51 17.59 3.94
C ALA A 253 -7.54 17.80 2.41
N ALA A 254 -8.09 16.83 1.67
CA ALA A 254 -8.23 16.89 0.22
C ALA A 254 -9.30 17.90 -0.27
N SER A 255 -10.18 18.40 0.62
CA SER A 255 -11.23 19.34 0.24
C SER A 255 -10.73 20.72 -0.22
N GLY A 256 -9.43 21.01 -0.03
CA GLY A 256 -8.81 22.27 -0.46
C GLY A 256 -9.20 23.51 0.34
N LYS A 257 -9.99 23.36 1.43
CA LYS A 257 -10.45 24.49 2.25
C LYS A 257 -9.34 25.23 2.96
N PHE A 258 -8.25 24.54 3.27
CA PHE A 258 -7.08 25.10 3.97
C PHE A 258 -5.81 24.80 3.20
N SER A 259 -4.86 25.72 3.26
CA SER A 259 -3.54 25.50 2.67
C SER A 259 -2.76 24.43 3.44
N PHE A 260 -1.86 23.72 2.75
CA PHE A 260 -1.00 22.70 3.37
C PHE A 260 -0.24 23.26 4.57
N ASN A 261 0.33 24.48 4.44
CA ASN A 261 1.10 25.11 5.49
C ASN A 261 0.23 25.42 6.73
N ALA A 262 -1.01 25.89 6.53
CA ALA A 262 -1.93 26.14 7.63
C ALA A 262 -2.28 24.84 8.35
N MET A 263 -2.57 23.76 7.62
CA MET A 263 -2.90 22.47 8.21
C MET A 263 -1.76 21.89 9.03
N ILE A 264 -0.52 21.87 8.50
CA ILE A 264 0.61 21.26 9.21
C ILE A 264 1.01 22.06 10.48
N PHE A 265 1.00 23.39 10.41
CA PHE A 265 1.32 24.21 11.59
C PHE A 265 0.22 24.15 12.65
N THR A 266 -1.05 24.16 12.26
CA THR A 266 -2.16 23.99 13.22
C THR A 266 -2.06 22.63 13.90
N THR A 267 -1.79 21.56 13.12
CA THR A 267 -1.60 20.22 13.69
C THR A 267 -0.40 20.16 14.61
N ALA A 268 0.73 20.79 14.23
CA ALA A 268 1.91 20.89 15.08
C ALA A 268 1.61 21.55 16.43
N LEU A 269 0.85 22.64 16.40
CA LEU A 269 0.47 23.36 17.62
C LEU A 269 -0.47 22.53 18.51
N VAL A 270 -1.54 21.96 17.91
CA VAL A 270 -2.56 21.19 18.64
C VAL A 270 -1.96 19.90 19.22
N VAL A 271 -1.22 19.13 18.40
CA VAL A 271 -0.62 17.86 18.83
C VAL A 271 0.53 18.12 19.81
N GLY A 272 1.34 19.14 19.58
CA GLY A 272 2.39 19.56 20.50
C GLY A 272 1.81 19.97 21.86
N ALA A 273 0.74 20.77 21.87
CA ALA A 273 0.05 21.17 23.10
C ALA A 273 -0.56 19.96 23.84
N LEU A 274 -1.19 19.02 23.10
CA LEU A 274 -1.67 17.78 23.70
C LEU A 274 -0.53 16.95 24.28
N GLY A 275 0.60 16.88 23.59
CA GLY A 275 1.79 16.13 24.02
C GLY A 275 2.43 16.68 25.30
N VAL A 276 2.20 17.95 25.62
CA VAL A 276 2.60 18.54 26.90
C VAL A 276 1.87 17.89 28.09
N PHE A 277 0.59 17.57 27.93
CA PHE A 277 -0.24 16.95 28.98
C PHE A 277 -0.31 15.43 28.87
N LEU A 278 -0.14 14.88 27.67
CA LEU A 278 -0.25 13.47 27.36
C LEU A 278 0.94 13.01 26.48
N PRO A 279 2.18 13.00 27.01
CA PRO A 279 3.39 12.71 26.21
C PRO A 279 3.37 11.31 25.61
N ASP A 280 2.69 10.35 26.22
CA ASP A 280 2.61 8.97 25.75
C ASP A 280 1.83 8.79 24.44
N VAL A 281 1.12 9.81 23.95
CA VAL A 281 0.45 9.77 22.66
C VAL A 281 1.38 10.09 21.49
N LEU A 282 2.52 10.77 21.79
CA LEU A 282 3.48 11.23 20.78
C LEU A 282 4.36 10.09 20.24
N GLY A 283 4.90 10.33 19.04
CA GLY A 283 5.90 9.50 18.39
C GLY A 283 5.43 8.10 18.03
N LEU A 284 6.38 7.17 17.97
CA LEU A 284 6.21 5.81 17.43
C LEU A 284 5.36 4.88 18.30
N GLY A 285 5.33 5.09 19.62
CA GLY A 285 4.48 4.36 20.56
C GLY A 285 5.00 3.01 21.08
N GLY A 286 6.19 2.56 20.67
CA GLY A 286 6.74 1.26 21.06
C GLY A 286 6.93 1.09 22.57
N PRO A 287 7.61 2.01 23.28
CA PRO A 287 7.78 1.94 24.74
C PRO A 287 6.44 1.90 25.49
N GLN A 288 5.44 2.63 25.00
CA GLN A 288 4.11 2.68 25.60
C GLN A 288 3.37 1.35 25.44
N ILE A 289 3.49 0.70 24.27
CA ILE A 289 2.93 -0.66 24.08
C ILE A 289 3.54 -1.63 25.09
N ASN A 290 4.87 -1.58 25.32
CA ASN A 290 5.52 -2.39 26.36
C ASN A 290 4.93 -2.16 27.76
N LYS A 291 4.73 -0.90 28.15
CA LYS A 291 4.08 -0.55 29.41
C LYS A 291 2.65 -1.10 29.50
N MET A 292 1.88 -1.05 28.38
CA MET A 292 0.53 -1.63 28.32
C MET A 292 0.56 -3.15 28.54
N VAL A 293 1.45 -3.86 27.84
CA VAL A 293 1.59 -5.32 27.95
C VAL A 293 2.00 -5.74 29.35
N ASN A 294 2.81 -4.94 30.04
CA ASN A 294 3.23 -5.19 31.41
C ASN A 294 2.21 -4.69 32.47
N GLY A 295 1.06 -4.14 32.06
CA GLY A 295 0.02 -3.68 32.98
C GLY A 295 0.38 -2.42 33.79
N GLU A 296 1.30 -1.59 33.30
CA GLU A 296 1.79 -0.40 34.00
C GLU A 296 0.83 0.80 33.97
N TYR A 297 -0.22 0.75 33.12
CA TYR A 297 -1.20 1.84 32.99
C TYR A 297 -2.51 1.54 33.73
N GLN A 298 -3.04 2.57 34.36
CA GLN A 298 -4.40 2.53 34.93
C GLN A 298 -5.45 2.56 33.83
N LEU A 299 -6.62 1.97 34.08
CA LEU A 299 -7.73 1.85 33.13
C LEU A 299 -8.14 3.21 32.51
N GLN A 300 -8.23 4.26 33.34
CA GLN A 300 -8.62 5.60 32.86
C GLN A 300 -7.61 6.17 31.86
N VAL A 301 -6.31 5.95 32.09
CA VAL A 301 -5.24 6.39 31.21
C VAL A 301 -5.30 5.65 29.87
N LEU A 302 -5.55 4.34 29.91
CA LEU A 302 -5.70 3.53 28.70
C LEU A 302 -6.85 4.01 27.82
N VAL A 303 -8.00 4.37 28.40
CA VAL A 303 -9.16 4.92 27.66
C VAL A 303 -8.79 6.25 26.98
N VAL A 304 -8.11 7.14 27.71
CA VAL A 304 -7.65 8.42 27.15
C VAL A 304 -6.65 8.20 26.02
N LEU A 305 -5.65 7.32 26.22
CA LEU A 305 -4.64 7.00 25.21
C LEU A 305 -5.25 6.34 23.97
N PHE A 306 -6.22 5.43 24.15
CA PHE A 306 -6.94 4.79 23.07
C PHE A 306 -7.62 5.82 22.15
N VAL A 307 -8.42 6.71 22.74
CA VAL A 307 -9.14 7.75 21.99
C VAL A 307 -8.17 8.76 21.37
N ALA A 308 -7.24 9.27 22.17
CA ALA A 308 -6.27 10.27 21.73
C ALA A 308 -5.43 9.76 20.56
N LYS A 309 -4.93 8.50 20.63
CA LYS A 309 -4.09 7.92 19.56
C LYS A 309 -4.81 7.86 18.23
N ILE A 310 -6.09 7.51 18.21
CA ILE A 310 -6.91 7.46 16.98
C ILE A 310 -6.96 8.84 16.31
N PHE A 311 -7.33 9.88 17.06
CA PHE A 311 -7.51 11.22 16.50
C PHE A 311 -6.19 11.92 16.16
N VAL A 312 -5.19 11.80 17.04
CA VAL A 312 -3.87 12.44 16.85
C VAL A 312 -3.15 11.82 15.65
N THR A 313 -3.21 10.49 15.50
CA THR A 313 -2.62 9.84 14.31
C THR A 313 -3.36 10.27 13.03
N ALA A 314 -4.69 10.31 13.06
CA ALA A 314 -5.46 10.74 11.89
C ALA A 314 -5.13 12.19 11.51
N ALA A 315 -4.99 13.09 12.49
CA ALA A 315 -4.59 14.48 12.25
C ALA A 315 -3.17 14.57 11.67
N CYS A 316 -2.18 13.92 12.30
CA CYS A 316 -0.81 13.94 11.84
C CYS A 316 -0.67 13.45 10.39
N VAL A 317 -1.17 12.24 10.10
CA VAL A 317 -1.02 11.62 8.77
C VAL A 317 -1.79 12.37 7.68
N SER A 318 -2.92 13.02 8.03
CA SER A 318 -3.76 13.69 7.04
C SER A 318 -3.38 15.15 6.80
N PHE A 319 -2.84 15.85 7.80
CA PHE A 319 -2.63 17.30 7.74
C PHE A 319 -1.16 17.72 7.56
N GLY A 320 -0.35 16.85 6.98
CA GLY A 320 0.96 17.24 6.46
C GLY A 320 2.17 16.54 7.07
N PHE A 321 2.07 15.97 8.28
CA PHE A 321 3.08 15.05 8.77
C PHE A 321 2.99 13.73 8.00
N PHE A 322 4.08 13.01 7.90
CA PHE A 322 4.12 11.75 7.16
C PHE A 322 4.66 10.61 8.03
N GLY A 323 4.07 9.43 7.89
CA GLY A 323 4.49 8.20 8.54
C GLY A 323 3.47 7.07 8.36
N GLY A 324 3.79 5.91 8.91
CA GLY A 324 2.95 4.72 8.81
C GLY A 324 1.75 4.77 9.76
N VAL A 325 0.71 4.05 9.41
CA VAL A 325 -0.51 3.88 10.22
C VAL A 325 -0.48 2.59 11.06
N PHE A 326 0.45 1.67 10.75
CA PHE A 326 0.49 0.35 11.37
C PHE A 326 0.95 0.39 12.84
N GLY A 327 2.05 1.09 13.15
CA GLY A 327 2.49 1.24 14.55
C GLY A 327 1.40 1.84 15.45
N PRO A 328 0.77 2.94 15.08
CA PRO A 328 -0.38 3.47 15.79
C PRO A 328 -1.58 2.51 15.89
N ALA A 329 -1.83 1.67 14.88
CA ALA A 329 -2.88 0.64 14.96
C ALA A 329 -2.56 -0.43 16.02
N LEU A 330 -1.29 -0.85 16.11
CA LEU A 330 -0.82 -1.74 17.18
C LEU A 330 -1.01 -1.09 18.56
N PHE A 331 -0.70 0.19 18.69
CA PHE A 331 -0.92 0.93 19.93
C PHE A 331 -2.41 0.98 20.31
N VAL A 332 -3.29 1.28 19.36
CA VAL A 332 -4.75 1.29 19.57
C VAL A 332 -5.24 -0.10 20.02
N GLY A 333 -4.73 -1.17 19.38
CA GLY A 333 -5.03 -2.55 19.76
C GLY A 333 -4.53 -2.90 21.16
N ALA A 334 -3.31 -2.48 21.53
CA ALA A 334 -2.73 -2.70 22.85
C ALA A 334 -3.51 -1.95 23.95
N ALA A 335 -3.86 -0.68 23.70
CA ALA A 335 -4.66 0.11 24.63
C ALA A 335 -6.04 -0.51 24.85
N LEU A 336 -6.70 -0.95 23.76
CA LEU A 336 -7.98 -1.67 23.82
C LEU A 336 -7.85 -2.96 24.64
N GLY A 337 -6.82 -3.76 24.37
CA GLY A 337 -6.56 -5.00 25.11
C GLY A 337 -6.34 -4.75 26.60
N GLY A 338 -5.62 -3.69 26.95
CA GLY A 338 -5.45 -3.28 28.34
C GLY A 338 -6.77 -2.84 29.00
N ILE A 339 -7.64 -2.12 28.27
CA ILE A 339 -8.99 -1.78 28.76
C ILE A 339 -9.81 -3.04 29.01
N LEU A 340 -9.85 -3.95 28.04
CA LEU A 340 -10.63 -5.19 28.14
C LEU A 340 -10.11 -6.10 29.26
N SER A 341 -8.79 -6.23 29.39
CA SER A 341 -8.16 -6.96 30.48
C SER A 341 -8.46 -6.33 31.85
N GLY A 342 -8.35 -4.99 31.97
CA GLY A 342 -8.68 -4.28 33.20
C GLY A 342 -10.12 -4.48 33.63
N LEU A 343 -11.09 -4.48 32.70
CA LEU A 343 -12.48 -4.77 32.99
C LEU A 343 -12.70 -6.22 33.47
N LEU A 344 -11.94 -7.19 32.96
CA LEU A 344 -11.99 -8.58 33.45
C LEU A 344 -11.52 -8.68 34.89
N VAL A 345 -10.48 -7.94 35.27
CA VAL A 345 -9.97 -7.89 36.65
C VAL A 345 -11.01 -7.26 37.60
N GLU A 346 -11.71 -6.21 37.18
CA GLU A 346 -12.77 -5.57 37.97
C GLU A 346 -13.96 -6.52 38.26
N ILE A 347 -14.24 -7.49 37.37
CA ILE A 347 -15.26 -8.51 37.58
C ILE A 347 -14.75 -9.77 38.29
N GLY A 348 -13.50 -9.73 38.80
CA GLY A 348 -12.93 -10.77 39.66
C GLY A 348 -12.13 -11.86 38.96
N LEU A 349 -11.72 -11.65 37.69
CA LEU A 349 -10.84 -12.59 36.99
C LEU A 349 -9.37 -12.32 37.29
N PRO A 350 -8.49 -13.34 37.27
CA PRO A 350 -7.06 -13.18 37.51
C PRO A 350 -6.41 -12.24 36.48
N ASN A 351 -5.46 -11.44 36.93
CA ASN A 351 -4.70 -10.53 36.03
C ASN A 351 -3.71 -11.28 35.13
N ASP A 352 -3.49 -12.58 35.36
CA ASP A 352 -2.49 -13.40 34.66
C ASP A 352 -2.75 -13.48 33.14
N TYR A 353 -3.99 -13.27 32.70
CA TYR A 353 -4.38 -13.29 31.28
C TYR A 353 -4.19 -11.93 30.57
N GLY A 354 -3.79 -10.87 31.28
CA GLY A 354 -3.71 -9.51 30.75
C GLY A 354 -2.81 -9.40 29.53
N SER A 355 -1.58 -9.86 29.62
CA SER A 355 -0.58 -9.74 28.56
C SER A 355 -0.99 -10.48 27.27
N ILE A 356 -1.56 -11.70 27.38
CA ILE A 356 -1.97 -12.48 26.20
C ILE A 356 -3.19 -11.84 25.51
N ILE A 357 -4.14 -11.27 26.27
CA ILE A 357 -5.28 -10.53 25.71
C ILE A 357 -4.79 -9.28 24.99
N ILE A 358 -3.87 -8.52 25.60
CA ILE A 358 -3.31 -7.30 25.00
C ILE A 358 -2.59 -7.62 23.69
N VAL A 359 -1.77 -8.67 23.65
CA VAL A 359 -1.04 -9.07 22.45
C VAL A 359 -1.99 -9.61 21.37
N ALA A 360 -3.01 -10.38 21.74
CA ALA A 360 -4.01 -10.86 20.79
C ALA A 360 -4.83 -9.72 20.16
N THR A 361 -5.24 -8.74 20.98
CA THR A 361 -6.00 -7.54 20.48
C THR A 361 -5.12 -6.60 19.66
N LEU A 362 -3.85 -6.39 20.06
CA LEU A 362 -2.85 -5.65 19.30
C LEU A 362 -2.69 -6.24 17.88
N ALA A 363 -2.49 -7.56 17.79
CA ALA A 363 -2.35 -8.25 16.53
C ALA A 363 -3.63 -8.16 15.68
N ALA A 364 -4.80 -8.33 16.29
CA ALA A 364 -6.09 -8.29 15.62
C ALA A 364 -6.40 -6.92 14.98
N VAL A 365 -6.22 -5.84 15.74
CA VAL A 365 -6.44 -4.47 15.22
C VAL A 365 -5.40 -4.12 14.16
N GLY A 366 -4.12 -4.40 14.42
CA GLY A 366 -3.03 -4.13 13.49
C GLY A 366 -3.21 -4.85 12.15
N SER A 367 -3.50 -6.15 12.20
CA SER A 367 -3.73 -7.02 11.03
C SER A 367 -4.90 -6.52 10.17
N SER A 368 -6.02 -6.16 10.81
CA SER A 368 -7.21 -5.66 10.10
C SER A 368 -6.94 -4.35 9.37
N VAL A 369 -6.05 -3.51 9.88
CA VAL A 369 -5.66 -2.25 9.24
C VAL A 369 -4.77 -2.48 8.03
N ILE A 370 -3.76 -3.37 8.14
CA ILE A 370 -2.79 -3.57 7.04
C ILE A 370 -3.22 -4.64 6.02
N GLY A 371 -4.15 -5.53 6.37
CA GLY A 371 -4.60 -6.61 5.51
C GLY A 371 -3.59 -7.76 5.37
N ALA A 372 -2.80 -8.03 6.42
CA ALA A 372 -1.82 -9.10 6.47
C ALA A 372 -2.00 -9.96 7.74
N PRO A 373 -3.04 -10.79 7.79
CA PRO A 373 -3.38 -11.57 8.97
C PRO A 373 -2.31 -12.60 9.37
N LEU A 374 -1.77 -13.36 8.45
CA LEU A 374 -0.76 -14.37 8.77
C LEU A 374 0.56 -13.73 9.22
N THR A 375 0.93 -12.62 8.59
CA THR A 375 2.10 -11.82 9.00
C THR A 375 1.96 -11.34 10.44
N ALA A 376 0.80 -10.80 10.83
CA ALA A 376 0.57 -10.31 12.18
C ALA A 376 0.72 -11.43 13.24
N VAL A 377 0.24 -12.63 12.94
CA VAL A 377 0.40 -13.81 13.80
C VAL A 377 1.89 -14.16 13.96
N LEU A 378 2.64 -14.20 12.85
CA LEU A 378 4.07 -14.52 12.90
C LEU A 378 4.90 -13.42 13.60
N ILE A 379 4.53 -12.14 13.45
CA ILE A 379 5.13 -11.08 14.26
C ILE A 379 4.97 -11.41 15.76
N VAL A 380 3.78 -11.81 16.19
CA VAL A 380 3.56 -12.19 17.59
C VAL A 380 4.42 -13.38 18.00
N VAL A 381 4.45 -14.45 17.19
CA VAL A 381 5.25 -15.65 17.50
C VAL A 381 6.74 -15.30 17.64
N GLU A 382 7.30 -14.53 16.70
CA GLU A 382 8.72 -14.16 16.71
C GLU A 382 9.07 -13.18 17.84
N LEU A 383 8.16 -12.25 18.18
CA LEU A 383 8.37 -11.29 19.25
C LEU A 383 8.27 -11.91 20.65
N THR A 384 7.33 -12.87 20.82
CA THR A 384 7.08 -13.47 22.13
C THR A 384 7.89 -14.75 22.35
N GLY A 385 8.34 -15.40 21.27
CA GLY A 385 8.92 -16.74 21.33
C GLY A 385 7.92 -17.81 21.84
N SER A 386 6.61 -17.50 21.92
CA SER A 386 5.58 -18.35 22.52
C SER A 386 4.54 -18.79 21.50
N TYR A 387 4.39 -20.08 21.37
CA TYR A 387 3.35 -20.69 20.54
C TYR A 387 1.94 -20.36 21.07
N GLN A 388 1.77 -20.26 22.37
CA GLN A 388 0.48 -19.95 23.02
C GLN A 388 -0.03 -18.55 22.62
N TYR A 389 0.85 -17.54 22.68
CA TYR A 389 0.53 -16.19 22.21
C TYR A 389 0.21 -16.18 20.71
N GLY A 390 0.95 -16.95 19.91
CA GLY A 390 0.68 -17.12 18.49
C GLY A 390 -0.70 -17.71 18.19
N LEU A 391 -1.14 -18.72 18.94
CA LEU A 391 -2.47 -19.31 18.77
C LEU A 391 -3.59 -18.33 19.14
N MET A 392 -3.44 -17.59 20.24
CA MET A 392 -4.43 -16.57 20.63
C MET A 392 -4.46 -15.40 19.64
N ALA A 393 -3.31 -15.00 19.14
CA ALA A 393 -3.24 -14.02 18.06
C ALA A 393 -3.91 -14.53 16.78
N LEU A 394 -3.68 -15.80 16.39
CA LEU A 394 -4.31 -16.41 15.21
C LEU A 394 -5.84 -16.38 15.33
N LEU A 395 -6.38 -16.79 16.47
CA LEU A 395 -7.82 -16.79 16.73
C LEU A 395 -8.39 -15.36 16.65
N SER A 396 -7.78 -14.41 17.38
CA SER A 396 -8.23 -13.01 17.42
C SER A 396 -8.13 -12.33 16.05
N VAL A 397 -7.00 -12.51 15.37
CA VAL A 397 -6.74 -11.95 14.02
C VAL A 397 -7.75 -12.49 13.01
N THR A 398 -7.98 -13.81 13.01
CA THR A 398 -8.89 -14.44 12.03
C THR A 398 -10.32 -13.93 12.20
N LEU A 399 -10.83 -13.91 13.44
CA LEU A 399 -12.18 -13.41 13.72
C LEU A 399 -12.32 -11.92 13.44
N CYS A 400 -11.37 -11.13 13.93
CA CYS A 400 -11.38 -9.67 13.75
C CYS A 400 -11.27 -9.28 12.27
N SER A 401 -10.33 -9.86 11.52
CA SER A 401 -10.14 -9.57 10.10
C SER A 401 -11.36 -9.97 9.26
N ASN A 402 -11.99 -11.11 9.57
CA ASN A 402 -13.21 -11.54 8.87
C ASN A 402 -14.37 -10.55 9.12
N LEU A 403 -14.60 -10.17 10.37
CA LEU A 403 -15.62 -9.18 10.73
C LEU A 403 -15.31 -7.81 10.08
N THR A 404 -14.07 -7.36 10.14
CA THR A 404 -13.65 -6.10 9.53
C THR A 404 -13.86 -6.12 8.02
N TYR A 405 -13.50 -7.22 7.35
CA TYR A 405 -13.75 -7.39 5.92
C TYR A 405 -15.24 -7.36 5.57
N ARG A 406 -16.09 -7.98 6.40
CA ARG A 406 -17.53 -8.01 6.17
C ARG A 406 -18.20 -6.64 6.32
N PHE A 407 -17.77 -5.82 7.28
CA PHE A 407 -18.42 -4.54 7.60
C PHE A 407 -17.75 -3.32 6.97
N PHE A 408 -16.45 -3.35 6.76
CA PHE A 408 -15.68 -2.26 6.18
C PHE A 408 -15.16 -2.57 4.77
N GLY A 409 -14.87 -3.84 4.48
CA GLY A 409 -14.31 -4.31 3.22
C GLY A 409 -12.79 -4.44 3.27
N LEU A 410 -12.12 -3.85 2.30
CA LEU A 410 -10.68 -3.99 2.09
C LEU A 410 -9.84 -3.33 3.19
N SER A 411 -8.57 -3.76 3.31
CA SER A 411 -7.57 -3.13 4.20
C SER A 411 -7.40 -1.63 3.92
N PHE A 412 -6.77 -0.91 4.84
CA PHE A 412 -6.51 0.52 4.67
C PHE A 412 -5.69 0.83 3.40
N PHE A 413 -4.67 0.02 3.10
CA PHE A 413 -3.83 0.21 1.90
C PHE A 413 -4.59 -0.08 0.61
N ASP A 414 -5.36 -1.17 0.57
CA ASP A 414 -6.18 -1.51 -0.58
C ASP A 414 -7.25 -0.45 -0.83
N ARG A 415 -7.83 0.05 0.25
CA ARG A 415 -8.83 1.10 0.16
C ARG A 415 -8.23 2.42 -0.35
N GLN A 416 -6.98 2.73 0.02
CA GLN A 416 -6.27 3.90 -0.54
C GLN A 416 -6.04 3.76 -2.05
N LEU A 417 -5.79 2.56 -2.54
CA LEU A 417 -5.62 2.28 -3.97
C LEU A 417 -6.97 2.31 -4.69
N LEU A 418 -7.99 1.71 -4.11
CA LEU A 418 -9.35 1.74 -4.66
C LEU A 418 -9.91 3.18 -4.76
N ASP A 419 -9.66 4.02 -3.75
CA ASP A 419 -10.03 5.44 -3.77
C ASP A 419 -9.30 6.24 -4.88
N ARG A 420 -8.23 5.66 -5.49
CA ARG A 420 -7.52 6.19 -6.68
C ARG A 420 -7.93 5.49 -7.99
N GLY A 421 -8.94 4.62 -7.96
CA GLY A 421 -9.39 3.84 -9.12
C GLY A 421 -8.58 2.58 -9.39
N ILE A 422 -7.69 2.16 -8.46
CA ILE A 422 -6.83 0.98 -8.63
C ILE A 422 -7.40 -0.17 -7.80
N ASP A 423 -8.01 -1.14 -8.46
CA ASP A 423 -8.59 -2.32 -7.82
C ASP A 423 -7.66 -3.54 -7.96
N LEU A 424 -6.88 -3.81 -6.91
CA LEU A 424 -5.97 -4.97 -6.88
C LEU A 424 -6.69 -6.31 -6.68
N THR A 425 -7.98 -6.32 -6.33
CA THR A 425 -8.73 -7.57 -6.12
C THR A 425 -9.05 -8.30 -7.42
N ARG A 426 -9.05 -7.57 -8.54
CA ARG A 426 -9.30 -8.10 -9.89
C ARG A 426 -8.08 -8.76 -10.54
N GLY A 427 -6.94 -8.78 -9.84
CA GLY A 427 -5.71 -9.39 -10.34
C GLY A 427 -4.81 -8.42 -11.10
N ARG A 428 -3.57 -8.89 -11.35
CA ARG A 428 -2.52 -8.10 -11.99
C ARG A 428 -2.82 -7.85 -13.47
N GLU A 429 -3.40 -8.84 -14.15
CA GLU A 429 -3.81 -8.76 -15.56
C GLU A 429 -4.79 -7.60 -15.78
N HIS A 430 -5.78 -7.46 -14.91
CA HIS A 430 -6.77 -6.39 -15.01
C HIS A 430 -6.13 -4.99 -14.89
N ILE A 431 -5.14 -4.83 -14.01
CA ILE A 431 -4.42 -3.56 -13.86
C ILE A 431 -3.64 -3.22 -15.13
N TYR A 432 -3.00 -4.22 -15.75
CA TYR A 432 -2.31 -4.03 -17.02
C TYR A 432 -3.28 -3.61 -18.13
N MET A 433 -4.44 -4.26 -18.22
CA MET A 433 -5.47 -3.91 -19.20
C MET A 433 -6.07 -2.52 -18.98
N THR A 434 -6.22 -2.07 -17.72
CA THR A 434 -6.71 -0.71 -17.42
C THR A 434 -5.71 0.41 -17.71
N GLN A 435 -4.43 0.09 -17.88
CA GLN A 435 -3.37 1.06 -18.14
C GLN A 435 -2.85 1.03 -19.59
N LEU A 436 -3.36 0.14 -20.41
CA LEU A 436 -3.03 0.04 -21.84
C LEU A 436 -4.13 0.72 -22.63
N TYR A 437 -3.79 1.83 -23.27
CA TYR A 437 -4.73 2.64 -24.06
C TYR A 437 -4.76 2.22 -25.53
N MET A 438 -5.89 2.46 -26.21
CA MET A 438 -6.06 2.09 -27.60
C MET A 438 -5.05 2.77 -28.54
N GLU A 439 -4.62 4.00 -28.23
CA GLU A 439 -3.58 4.69 -29.01
C GLU A 439 -2.18 4.03 -28.93
N GLU A 440 -1.94 3.18 -27.94
CA GLU A 440 -0.69 2.43 -27.78
C GLU A 440 -0.70 1.08 -28.53
N LEU A 441 -1.86 0.65 -29.03
CA LEU A 441 -2.01 -0.61 -29.74
C LEU A 441 -1.70 -0.43 -31.22
N GLN A 442 -1.22 -1.50 -31.83
CA GLN A 442 -1.11 -1.57 -33.28
C GLN A 442 -2.51 -1.79 -33.85
N LEU A 443 -3.04 -0.77 -34.54
CA LEU A 443 -4.32 -0.85 -35.21
C LEU A 443 -4.18 -1.62 -36.53
N SER A 444 -5.23 -2.32 -36.90
CA SER A 444 -5.27 -3.08 -38.14
C SER A 444 -5.44 -2.15 -39.36
N ASP A 445 -4.79 -2.51 -40.47
CA ASP A 445 -5.02 -1.84 -41.75
C ASP A 445 -6.48 -2.10 -42.21
N CYS A 446 -7.17 -1.02 -42.55
CA CYS A 446 -8.55 -1.07 -42.98
C CYS A 446 -8.76 -0.21 -44.23
N LEU A 447 -9.75 -0.58 -45.04
CA LEU A 447 -10.10 0.20 -46.20
C LEU A 447 -10.82 1.49 -45.81
N THR A 448 -10.26 2.63 -46.27
CA THR A 448 -10.84 3.95 -46.07
C THR A 448 -11.09 4.64 -47.38
N PHE A 449 -12.21 5.32 -47.48
CA PHE A 449 -12.61 6.05 -48.70
C PHE A 449 -13.00 7.50 -48.31
N PRO A 450 -12.66 8.49 -49.15
CA PRO A 450 -13.22 9.82 -48.98
C PRO A 450 -14.70 9.84 -49.35
N ARG A 451 -15.46 10.75 -48.78
CA ARG A 451 -16.86 10.96 -49.08
C ARG A 451 -17.06 11.24 -50.58
N GLY A 452 -18.07 10.60 -51.19
CA GLY A 452 -18.42 10.77 -52.61
C GLY A 452 -17.76 9.79 -53.59
N VAL A 453 -17.05 8.78 -53.11
CA VAL A 453 -16.54 7.68 -53.94
C VAL A 453 -17.71 6.79 -54.38
N PRO A 454 -17.84 6.42 -55.68
CA PRO A 454 -18.92 5.56 -56.18
C PRO A 454 -18.92 4.19 -55.49
N ALA A 455 -20.12 3.68 -55.13
CA ALA A 455 -20.31 2.38 -54.48
C ALA A 455 -19.64 1.22 -55.25
N THR A 456 -19.68 1.26 -56.60
CA THR A 456 -19.03 0.26 -57.44
C THR A 456 -17.52 0.16 -57.24
N ARG A 457 -16.85 1.29 -56.99
CA ARG A 457 -15.42 1.32 -56.73
C ARG A 457 -15.09 0.80 -55.32
N ILE A 458 -15.91 1.17 -54.34
CA ILE A 458 -15.77 0.65 -52.95
C ILE A 458 -15.94 -0.87 -52.96
N LEU A 459 -16.98 -1.38 -53.60
CA LEU A 459 -17.23 -2.81 -53.74
C LEU A 459 -16.07 -3.57 -54.43
N ALA A 460 -15.51 -3.01 -55.50
CA ALA A 460 -14.35 -3.61 -56.16
C ALA A 460 -13.15 -3.70 -55.23
N SER A 461 -12.84 -2.62 -54.49
CA SER A 461 -11.72 -2.58 -53.53
C SER A 461 -11.95 -3.52 -52.34
N MET A 462 -13.18 -3.60 -51.80
CA MET A 462 -13.49 -4.52 -50.68
C MET A 462 -13.36 -5.99 -51.13
N ARG A 463 -13.76 -6.33 -52.37
CA ARG A 463 -13.56 -7.68 -52.91
C ARG A 463 -12.10 -8.03 -53.14
N GLU A 464 -11.30 -7.08 -53.64
CA GLU A 464 -9.86 -7.27 -53.85
C GLU A 464 -9.11 -7.45 -52.51
N ALA A 465 -9.47 -6.67 -51.50
CA ALA A 465 -8.90 -6.76 -50.17
C ALA A 465 -9.49 -7.89 -49.31
N GLN A 466 -10.54 -8.58 -49.78
CA GLN A 466 -11.26 -9.62 -49.05
C GLN A 466 -11.78 -9.16 -47.67
N THR A 467 -12.25 -7.91 -47.59
CA THR A 467 -12.84 -7.33 -46.37
C THR A 467 -14.34 -7.18 -46.51
N THR A 468 -15.06 -7.33 -45.41
CA THR A 468 -16.52 -7.16 -45.37
C THR A 468 -16.92 -5.76 -44.91
N GLU A 469 -15.99 -4.96 -44.41
CA GLU A 469 -16.24 -3.62 -43.88
C GLU A 469 -15.24 -2.59 -44.42
N SER A 470 -15.70 -1.35 -44.52
CA SER A 470 -14.86 -0.20 -44.88
C SER A 470 -15.35 1.08 -44.21
N TYR A 471 -14.51 2.10 -44.17
CA TYR A 471 -14.80 3.36 -43.47
C TYR A 471 -14.80 4.52 -44.46
N VAL A 472 -15.77 5.41 -44.30
CA VAL A 472 -15.87 6.65 -45.10
C VAL A 472 -15.42 7.81 -44.23
N LEU A 473 -14.47 8.58 -44.74
CA LEU A 473 -13.89 9.71 -44.01
C LEU A 473 -14.32 11.04 -44.66
N ASN A 474 -14.49 12.05 -43.82
CA ASN A 474 -14.66 13.43 -44.27
C ASN A 474 -13.31 14.01 -44.73
N THR A 475 -13.34 15.18 -45.37
CA THR A 475 -12.15 15.89 -45.84
C THR A 475 -11.19 16.33 -44.78
N ASP A 476 -11.64 16.44 -43.54
CA ASP A 476 -10.86 16.74 -42.32
C ASP A 476 -10.27 15.52 -41.63
N GLY A 477 -10.53 14.30 -42.18
CA GLY A 477 -10.07 13.03 -41.59
C GLY A 477 -10.97 12.47 -40.51
N SER A 478 -12.08 13.12 -40.19
CA SER A 478 -13.05 12.59 -39.22
C SER A 478 -13.85 11.45 -39.83
N LEU A 479 -14.34 10.52 -39.00
CA LEU A 479 -15.16 9.40 -39.44
C LEU A 479 -16.53 9.94 -39.85
N HIS A 480 -16.92 9.67 -41.11
CA HIS A 480 -18.25 9.96 -41.60
C HIS A 480 -19.22 8.78 -41.38
N GLY A 481 -18.71 7.56 -41.53
CA GLY A 481 -19.50 6.35 -41.27
C GLY A 481 -18.79 5.07 -41.66
N LYS A 482 -19.46 3.94 -41.37
CA LYS A 482 -19.02 2.58 -41.64
C LYS A 482 -19.91 1.96 -42.72
N LEU A 483 -19.31 1.22 -43.62
CA LEU A 483 -20.00 0.49 -44.67
C LEU A 483 -19.81 -1.02 -44.51
N ASP A 484 -20.89 -1.76 -44.62
CA ASP A 484 -20.90 -3.22 -44.67
C ASP A 484 -21.12 -3.73 -46.10
N LEU A 485 -20.35 -4.74 -46.49
CA LEU A 485 -20.39 -5.33 -47.83
C LEU A 485 -21.77 -5.89 -48.16
N HIS A 486 -22.47 -6.51 -47.20
CA HIS A 486 -23.77 -7.11 -47.41
C HIS A 486 -24.84 -6.05 -47.74
N ASN A 487 -24.82 -4.94 -47.00
CA ASN A 487 -25.70 -3.81 -47.21
C ASN A 487 -25.43 -3.15 -48.58
N LEU A 488 -24.17 -3.03 -48.95
CA LEU A 488 -23.75 -2.46 -50.23
C LEU A 488 -24.16 -3.32 -51.45
N ILE A 489 -24.18 -4.63 -51.30
CA ILE A 489 -24.63 -5.55 -52.35
C ILE A 489 -26.15 -5.53 -52.49
N SER A 490 -26.88 -5.39 -51.40
CA SER A 490 -28.34 -5.44 -51.37
C SER A 490 -29.01 -4.18 -51.93
N ASN A 491 -28.38 -2.99 -51.83
CA ASN A 491 -28.95 -1.69 -52.20
C ASN A 491 -27.95 -0.81 -52.97
N HIS A 492 -27.65 -1.18 -54.21
CA HIS A 492 -26.66 -0.50 -55.05
C HIS A 492 -26.93 0.99 -55.32
N ASP A 493 -28.20 1.40 -55.40
CA ASP A 493 -28.60 2.74 -55.84
C ASP A 493 -28.74 3.78 -54.68
N GLU A 494 -28.71 3.34 -53.42
CA GLU A 494 -28.89 4.20 -52.26
C GLU A 494 -27.70 4.14 -51.30
N PHE A 495 -26.53 4.48 -51.80
CA PHE A 495 -25.25 4.42 -51.05
C PHE A 495 -25.28 5.16 -49.69
N GLU A 496 -25.88 6.37 -49.66
CA GLU A 496 -25.94 7.16 -48.41
C GLU A 496 -26.89 6.55 -47.36
N ASN A 497 -27.89 5.75 -47.77
CA ASN A 497 -28.81 5.08 -46.86
C ASN A 497 -28.21 3.79 -46.24
N ASN A 498 -27.12 3.28 -46.80
CA ASN A 498 -26.43 2.07 -46.33
C ASN A 498 -25.24 2.39 -45.41
N LEU A 499 -24.97 3.67 -45.19
CA LEU A 499 -23.89 4.13 -44.34
C LEU A 499 -24.36 4.16 -42.87
N ASP A 500 -23.71 3.38 -42.01
CA ASP A 500 -23.85 3.55 -40.59
C ASP A 500 -23.06 4.80 -40.15
N THR A 501 -23.78 5.87 -39.92
CA THR A 501 -23.21 7.19 -39.51
C THR A 501 -22.84 7.29 -38.05
N THR A 502 -23.26 6.31 -37.23
CA THR A 502 -23.01 6.26 -35.80
C THR A 502 -22.52 4.87 -35.36
N PRO A 503 -21.47 4.34 -36.00
CA PRO A 503 -20.97 3.02 -35.66
C PRO A 503 -20.45 3.02 -34.23
N ILE A 504 -20.56 1.86 -33.54
CA ILE A 504 -19.86 1.64 -32.28
C ILE A 504 -18.38 1.92 -32.53
N SER A 505 -17.79 2.82 -31.74
CA SER A 505 -16.41 3.27 -31.89
C SER A 505 -15.70 3.30 -30.54
N LEU A 506 -14.37 3.16 -30.57
CA LEU A 506 -13.48 3.30 -29.42
C LEU A 506 -12.80 4.67 -29.47
N ASP A 507 -12.68 5.31 -28.32
CA ASP A 507 -11.79 6.47 -28.18
C ASP A 507 -10.34 6.00 -28.00
N ALA A 508 -9.40 6.74 -28.56
CA ALA A 508 -7.96 6.48 -28.40
C ALA A 508 -7.50 6.42 -26.93
N GLN A 509 -8.23 7.11 -26.06
CA GLN A 509 -8.01 7.13 -24.61
C GLN A 509 -8.76 6.02 -23.85
N ASN A 510 -9.58 5.20 -24.53
CA ASN A 510 -10.15 4.03 -23.87
C ASN A 510 -9.04 3.05 -23.49
N SER A 511 -9.12 2.52 -22.27
CA SER A 511 -8.28 1.41 -21.84
C SER A 511 -8.68 0.10 -22.54
N LEU A 512 -7.79 -0.89 -22.53
CA LEU A 512 -8.11 -2.21 -23.08
C LEU A 512 -9.31 -2.84 -22.37
N THR A 513 -9.50 -2.59 -21.08
CA THR A 513 -10.68 -3.06 -20.33
C THR A 513 -11.97 -2.44 -20.83
N GLU A 514 -12.00 -1.11 -21.02
CA GLU A 514 -13.16 -0.41 -21.57
C GLU A 514 -13.44 -0.83 -23.03
N ALA A 515 -12.38 -1.03 -23.80
CA ALA A 515 -12.52 -1.52 -25.19
C ALA A 515 -13.14 -2.91 -25.23
N LEU A 516 -12.77 -3.82 -24.33
CA LEU A 516 -13.37 -5.15 -24.22
C LEU A 516 -14.84 -5.10 -23.78
N GLU A 517 -15.19 -4.17 -22.88
CA GLU A 517 -16.59 -3.95 -22.48
C GLU A 517 -17.43 -3.45 -23.67
N ILE A 518 -16.93 -2.50 -24.44
CA ILE A 518 -17.60 -1.99 -25.65
C ILE A 518 -17.68 -3.08 -26.73
N ALA A 519 -16.60 -3.86 -26.91
CA ALA A 519 -16.55 -4.94 -27.89
C ALA A 519 -17.51 -6.09 -27.53
N SER A 520 -17.87 -6.28 -26.27
CA SER A 520 -18.81 -7.35 -25.86
C SER A 520 -20.21 -7.21 -26.46
N ASP A 521 -20.63 -5.99 -26.79
CA ASP A 521 -21.92 -5.69 -27.39
C ASP A 521 -21.82 -5.41 -28.94
N PHE A 522 -20.58 -5.49 -29.47
CA PHE A 522 -20.33 -5.23 -30.88
C PHE A 522 -20.66 -6.44 -31.75
N VAL A 523 -21.19 -6.18 -32.95
CA VAL A 523 -21.42 -7.17 -33.99
C VAL A 523 -20.85 -6.61 -35.30
N GLY A 524 -19.76 -7.20 -35.77
CA GLY A 524 -19.08 -6.77 -36.97
C GLY A 524 -17.65 -7.32 -37.07
N GLU A 525 -16.90 -6.90 -38.09
CA GLU A 525 -15.52 -7.35 -38.32
C GLU A 525 -14.51 -6.48 -37.54
N SER A 526 -14.73 -5.17 -37.50
CA SER A 526 -13.79 -4.23 -36.87
C SER A 526 -14.48 -3.01 -36.25
N ILE A 527 -13.88 -2.47 -35.17
CA ILE A 527 -14.36 -1.31 -34.44
C ILE A 527 -13.42 -0.13 -34.76
N PRO A 528 -13.94 1.02 -35.22
CA PRO A 528 -13.12 2.18 -35.52
C PRO A 528 -12.58 2.81 -34.21
N VAL A 529 -11.32 3.22 -34.24
CA VAL A 529 -10.65 3.95 -33.15
C VAL A 529 -10.53 5.41 -33.52
N LEU A 530 -11.04 6.30 -32.65
CA LEU A 530 -11.11 7.73 -32.89
C LEU A 530 -10.28 8.50 -31.86
N LYS A 531 -9.66 9.59 -32.28
CA LYS A 531 -9.02 10.57 -31.39
C LYS A 531 -9.57 11.94 -31.69
N GLU A 532 -10.32 12.52 -30.76
CA GLU A 532 -11.00 13.82 -30.94
C GLU A 532 -11.87 13.85 -32.22
N GLY A 533 -12.49 12.72 -32.58
CA GLY A 533 -13.30 12.57 -33.78
C GLY A 533 -12.53 12.20 -35.06
N LEU A 534 -11.19 12.29 -35.07
CA LEU A 534 -10.34 11.86 -36.17
C LEU A 534 -10.18 10.34 -36.17
N PHE A 535 -10.27 9.73 -37.33
CA PHE A 535 -10.09 8.30 -37.49
C PHE A 535 -8.61 7.91 -37.45
N LEU A 536 -8.22 7.07 -36.52
CA LEU A 536 -6.83 6.58 -36.37
C LEU A 536 -6.63 5.22 -37.08
N GLY A 537 -7.65 4.39 -37.15
CA GLY A 537 -7.61 3.05 -37.66
C GLY A 537 -8.76 2.21 -37.10
N ALA A 538 -8.70 0.90 -37.26
CA ALA A 538 -9.68 -0.01 -36.70
C ALA A 538 -9.00 -1.14 -35.92
N ILE A 539 -9.75 -1.79 -35.04
CA ILE A 539 -9.28 -2.94 -34.26
C ILE A 539 -10.36 -4.02 -34.29
N THR A 540 -9.94 -5.27 -34.39
CA THR A 540 -10.84 -6.42 -34.35
C THR A 540 -10.98 -6.97 -32.92
N GLU A 541 -12.08 -7.69 -32.65
CA GLU A 541 -12.20 -8.44 -31.39
C GLU A 541 -11.05 -9.45 -31.24
N GLY A 542 -10.60 -10.05 -32.33
CA GLY A 542 -9.47 -10.96 -32.34
C GLY A 542 -8.15 -10.31 -31.88
N ASP A 543 -7.91 -9.05 -32.30
CA ASP A 543 -6.72 -8.29 -31.86
C ASP A 543 -6.79 -7.94 -30.39
N LEU A 544 -7.97 -7.52 -29.90
CA LEU A 544 -8.19 -7.28 -28.48
C LEU A 544 -7.94 -8.54 -27.65
N PHE A 545 -8.52 -9.67 -28.08
CA PHE A 545 -8.34 -10.96 -27.41
C PHE A 545 -6.87 -11.44 -27.43
N LYS A 546 -6.21 -11.31 -28.58
CA LYS A 546 -4.78 -11.62 -28.71
C LYS A 546 -3.95 -10.79 -27.73
N LYS A 547 -4.28 -9.51 -27.58
CA LYS A 547 -3.58 -8.63 -26.63
C LYS A 547 -3.77 -9.05 -25.18
N VAL A 548 -4.96 -9.51 -24.81
CA VAL A 548 -5.22 -10.09 -23.47
C VAL A 548 -4.33 -11.31 -23.23
N LEU A 549 -4.25 -12.23 -24.21
CA LEU A 549 -3.40 -13.42 -24.12
C LEU A 549 -1.91 -13.06 -24.01
N GLU A 550 -1.44 -12.06 -24.77
CA GLU A 550 -0.07 -11.57 -24.68
C GLU A 550 0.26 -11.03 -23.27
N ILE A 551 -0.67 -10.27 -22.67
CA ILE A 551 -0.53 -9.79 -21.29
C ILE A 551 -0.47 -10.97 -20.32
N GLU A 552 -1.38 -11.91 -20.43
CA GLU A 552 -1.43 -13.11 -19.58
C GLU A 552 -0.14 -13.94 -19.69
N GLU A 553 0.36 -14.15 -20.90
CA GLU A 553 1.59 -14.89 -21.16
C GLU A 553 2.82 -14.14 -20.62
N SER A 554 2.90 -12.82 -20.81
CA SER A 554 3.99 -11.99 -20.29
C SER A 554 4.07 -12.08 -18.76
N LEU A 555 2.93 -12.08 -18.07
CA LEU A 555 2.84 -12.20 -16.62
C LEU A 555 3.15 -13.62 -16.12
N ARG A 556 2.94 -14.65 -16.94
CA ARG A 556 3.35 -16.03 -16.66
C ARG A 556 4.85 -16.25 -16.87
N VAL A 557 5.47 -15.59 -17.85
CA VAL A 557 6.91 -15.70 -18.16
C VAL A 557 7.76 -15.04 -17.07
N ASP A 558 7.25 -14.02 -16.37
CA ASP A 558 7.85 -13.49 -15.15
C ASP A 558 7.74 -14.45 -13.94
N GLY A 559 7.14 -15.61 -14.10
CA GLY A 559 7.18 -16.75 -13.20
C GLY A 559 8.50 -17.53 -13.32
N PRO A 560 8.80 -18.50 -12.42
CA PRO A 560 10.12 -19.09 -12.27
C PRO A 560 10.60 -19.79 -13.55
N LEU A 561 11.76 -19.33 -14.02
CA LEU A 561 12.74 -19.98 -14.91
C LEU A 561 12.20 -21.15 -15.78
N LYS A 562 11.92 -20.89 -17.07
CA LYS A 562 12.10 -21.90 -18.10
C LYS A 562 13.58 -22.09 -18.46
#